data_0af4d2393aaa3012bf9f83a7ad08b8ea
#
_entry.id   0af4d2393aaa3012bf9f83a7ad08b8ea
#
_cell.length_a   1.000
_cell.length_b   1.000
_cell.length_c   1.000
_cell.angle_alpha   90.00
_cell.angle_beta   90.00
_cell.angle_gamma   90.00
#
_symmetry.space_group_name_H-M   'P 1'
#
loop_
_entity.id
_entity.type
_entity.pdbx_description
1 polymer ?
#
loop_
_entity_poly.entity_id
_entity_poly.type
_entity_poly.pdbx_seq_one_letter_code
_entity_poly.pdbx_strand_id
1 'polypeptide(L)'
;MAEVSIEIPQRDLINIFGEFDSHVKILEDNLGVDFVLRGDDLKLSGDEDKLKRAERVFNELYELSKRGHEITDGDVNYALSIKNPQSEHPLVELDSDVICHTVSGKPVKPKTIGQKEYVDTIRKRMITFGVGPAGTGKTYLAMAIGITAFMHEEVERIILTRPAIEAGEKLGFLPGDLQAKIDPYLRPLYDALYQIMGAETFQRKHFLHFIWRMLTREEVLY
;
A
#
# COMPACT_ATOMS: atom_id res chain seq x y z
N MET A 1 -38.27 -5.67 -3.61
CA MET A 1 -37.12 -4.80 -3.34
C MET A 1 -37.03 -4.62 -1.85
N ALA A 2 -35.88 -4.94 -1.27
CA ALA A 2 -35.63 -4.69 0.14
C ALA A 2 -35.03 -3.28 0.29
N GLU A 3 -35.21 -2.66 1.46
CA GLU A 3 -34.61 -1.36 1.79
C GLU A 3 -33.88 -1.48 3.12
N VAL A 4 -32.73 -0.83 3.21
CA VAL A 4 -31.95 -0.66 4.44
C VAL A 4 -31.74 0.83 4.65
N SER A 5 -31.96 1.33 5.87
CA SER A 5 -31.74 2.72 6.24
C SER A 5 -30.57 2.81 7.23
N ILE A 6 -29.63 3.71 6.95
CA ILE A 6 -28.43 3.93 7.75
C ILE A 6 -28.39 5.41 8.14
N GLU A 7 -28.41 5.69 9.45
CA GLU A 7 -28.22 7.06 9.97
C GLU A 7 -26.73 7.41 9.96
N ILE A 8 -26.37 8.52 9.30
CA ILE A 8 -24.96 8.96 9.15
C ILE A 8 -24.87 10.47 9.28
N PRO A 9 -23.94 10.98 10.08
CA PRO A 9 -23.69 12.41 10.16
C PRO A 9 -23.33 13.00 8.78
N GLN A 10 -23.87 14.16 8.47
CA GLN A 10 -23.70 14.84 7.18
C GLN A 10 -22.22 15.02 6.79
N ARG A 11 -21.34 15.26 7.75
CA ARG A 11 -19.89 15.35 7.53
C ARG A 11 -19.31 14.09 6.89
N ASP A 12 -19.71 12.91 7.41
CA ASP A 12 -19.19 11.64 6.92
C ASP A 12 -19.82 11.27 5.57
N LEU A 13 -21.07 11.64 5.35
CA LEU A 13 -21.74 11.49 4.06
C LEU A 13 -21.01 12.24 2.94
N ILE A 14 -20.64 13.50 3.16
CA ILE A 14 -19.90 14.30 2.17
C ILE A 14 -18.56 13.63 1.84
N ASN A 15 -17.85 13.15 2.84
CA ASN A 15 -16.57 12.47 2.65
C ASN A 15 -16.72 11.16 1.86
N ILE A 16 -17.76 10.34 2.18
CA ILE A 16 -17.99 9.05 1.52
C ILE A 16 -18.53 9.24 0.09
N PHE A 17 -19.40 10.23 -0.13
CA PHE A 17 -20.03 10.47 -1.43
C PHE A 17 -19.05 11.07 -2.45
N GLY A 18 -18.04 11.80 -1.97
CA GLY A 18 -17.05 12.46 -2.81
C GLY A 18 -17.59 13.69 -3.51
N GLU A 19 -16.74 14.35 -4.28
CA GLU A 19 -17.15 15.53 -5.04
C GLU A 19 -18.19 15.16 -6.11
N PHE A 20 -19.32 15.88 -6.12
CA PHE A 20 -20.43 15.65 -7.05
C PHE A 20 -20.97 14.22 -7.05
N ASP A 21 -21.01 13.56 -5.89
CA ASP A 21 -21.47 12.18 -5.70
C ASP A 21 -20.72 11.16 -6.57
N SER A 22 -19.44 11.45 -6.87
CA SER A 22 -18.61 10.59 -7.73
C SER A 22 -18.47 9.16 -7.21
N HIS A 23 -18.29 9.02 -5.89
CA HIS A 23 -18.17 7.71 -5.25
C HIS A 23 -19.50 6.95 -5.24
N VAL A 24 -20.64 7.64 -5.08
CA VAL A 24 -21.97 7.02 -5.12
C VAL A 24 -22.21 6.34 -6.44
N LYS A 25 -21.87 7.00 -7.56
CA LYS A 25 -21.99 6.40 -8.90
C LYS A 25 -21.16 5.14 -9.04
N ILE A 26 -19.91 5.16 -8.53
CA ILE A 26 -19.06 3.97 -8.55
C ILE A 26 -19.69 2.84 -7.74
N LEU A 27 -20.26 3.15 -6.56
CA LEU A 27 -20.92 2.17 -5.71
C LEU A 27 -22.17 1.59 -6.37
N GLU A 28 -23.06 2.43 -6.90
CA GLU A 28 -24.30 2.03 -7.60
C GLU A 28 -24.00 1.12 -8.78
N ASP A 29 -23.08 1.52 -9.66
CA ASP A 29 -22.69 0.78 -10.86
C ASP A 29 -22.12 -0.62 -10.54
N ASN A 30 -21.35 -0.73 -9.45
CA ASN A 30 -20.70 -2.00 -9.08
C ASN A 30 -21.53 -2.91 -8.18
N LEU A 31 -22.42 -2.34 -7.37
CA LEU A 31 -23.25 -3.09 -6.41
C LEU A 31 -24.66 -3.38 -6.97
N GLY A 32 -25.11 -2.57 -7.91
CA GLY A 32 -26.46 -2.68 -8.50
C GLY A 32 -27.54 -2.44 -7.45
N VAL A 33 -27.33 -1.41 -6.60
CA VAL A 33 -28.27 -0.89 -5.59
C VAL A 33 -28.35 0.60 -5.74
N ASP A 34 -29.48 1.22 -5.40
CA ASP A 34 -29.68 2.65 -5.42
C ASP A 34 -29.37 3.26 -4.05
N PHE A 35 -28.64 4.37 -4.02
CA PHE A 35 -28.32 5.14 -2.83
C PHE A 35 -29.15 6.42 -2.83
N VAL A 36 -30.09 6.55 -1.89
CA VAL A 36 -30.99 7.73 -1.81
C VAL A 36 -30.83 8.39 -0.44
N LEU A 37 -30.35 9.64 -0.47
CA LEU A 37 -30.21 10.46 0.72
C LEU A 37 -31.53 11.21 1.01
N ARG A 38 -32.06 11.09 2.24
CA ARG A 38 -33.20 11.85 2.72
C ARG A 38 -32.88 12.49 4.09
N GLY A 39 -32.42 13.74 4.07
CA GLY A 39 -31.88 14.38 5.28
C GLY A 39 -30.58 13.70 5.72
N ASP A 40 -30.55 13.21 6.96
CA ASP A 40 -29.40 12.45 7.51
C ASP A 40 -29.57 10.93 7.35
N ASP A 41 -30.67 10.49 6.74
CA ASP A 41 -30.94 9.08 6.47
C ASP A 41 -30.50 8.67 5.08
N LEU A 42 -29.54 7.77 5.01
CA LEU A 42 -29.14 7.12 3.76
C LEU A 42 -29.97 5.84 3.58
N LYS A 43 -30.74 5.76 2.52
CA LYS A 43 -31.51 4.58 2.12
C LYS A 43 -30.80 3.86 0.97
N LEU A 44 -30.58 2.57 1.17
CA LEU A 44 -30.12 1.64 0.15
C LEU A 44 -31.32 0.80 -0.30
N SER A 45 -31.55 0.72 -1.62
CA SER A 45 -32.62 -0.07 -2.19
C SER A 45 -32.13 -1.02 -3.28
N GLY A 46 -32.58 -2.28 -3.27
CA GLY A 46 -32.14 -3.27 -4.24
C GLY A 46 -32.55 -4.70 -3.87
N ASP A 47 -31.86 -5.67 -4.49
CA ASP A 47 -32.02 -7.09 -4.18
C ASP A 47 -31.32 -7.41 -2.83
N GLU A 48 -31.87 -8.31 -2.04
CA GLU A 48 -31.42 -8.61 -0.68
C GLU A 48 -29.92 -9.00 -0.60
N ASP A 49 -29.43 -9.84 -1.51
CA ASP A 49 -28.02 -10.25 -1.51
C ASP A 49 -27.07 -9.10 -1.90
N LYS A 50 -27.53 -8.22 -2.81
CA LYS A 50 -26.78 -7.03 -3.19
C LYS A 50 -26.74 -5.99 -2.07
N LEU A 51 -27.85 -5.84 -1.34
CA LEU A 51 -27.95 -4.94 -0.18
C LEU A 51 -26.97 -5.33 0.92
N LYS A 52 -26.88 -6.61 1.28
CA LYS A 52 -25.89 -7.08 2.28
C LYS A 52 -24.46 -6.73 1.92
N ARG A 53 -24.13 -6.85 0.61
CA ARG A 53 -22.81 -6.45 0.12
C ARG A 53 -22.62 -4.94 0.15
N ALA A 54 -23.63 -4.18 -0.25
CA ALA A 54 -23.60 -2.72 -0.25
C ALA A 54 -23.46 -2.15 1.17
N GLU A 55 -24.22 -2.67 2.12
CA GLU A 55 -24.14 -2.32 3.53
C GLU A 55 -22.73 -2.55 4.09
N ARG A 56 -22.12 -3.72 3.81
CA ARG A 56 -20.77 -4.01 4.24
C ARG A 56 -19.76 -3.03 3.65
N VAL A 57 -19.78 -2.81 2.33
CA VAL A 57 -18.85 -1.89 1.64
C VAL A 57 -19.01 -0.48 2.19
N PHE A 58 -20.25 -0.05 2.39
CA PHE A 58 -20.56 1.26 2.92
C PHE A 58 -20.05 1.43 4.36
N ASN A 59 -20.29 0.44 5.22
CA ASN A 59 -19.83 0.46 6.62
C ASN A 59 -18.31 0.53 6.72
N GLU A 60 -17.57 -0.14 5.83
CA GLU A 60 -16.10 -0.03 5.75
C GLU A 60 -15.66 1.41 5.48
N LEU A 61 -16.26 2.07 4.49
CA LEU A 61 -15.94 3.45 4.15
C LEU A 61 -16.35 4.41 5.28
N TYR A 62 -17.46 4.13 5.94
CA TYR A 62 -17.92 4.91 7.08
C TYR A 62 -16.99 4.82 8.28
N GLU A 63 -16.50 3.61 8.62
CA GLU A 63 -15.53 3.45 9.69
C GLU A 63 -14.20 4.16 9.41
N LEU A 64 -13.76 4.19 8.14
CA LEU A 64 -12.62 5.00 7.73
C LEU A 64 -12.87 6.50 7.89
N SER A 65 -14.04 6.98 7.44
CA SER A 65 -14.43 8.39 7.54
C SER A 65 -14.48 8.87 9.00
N LYS A 66 -15.06 8.07 9.90
CA LYS A 66 -15.08 8.38 11.35
C LYS A 66 -13.70 8.61 11.95
N ARG A 67 -12.67 8.00 11.39
CA ARG A 67 -11.27 8.16 11.83
C ARG A 67 -10.60 9.39 11.21
N GLY A 68 -11.34 10.16 10.41
CA GLY A 68 -10.84 11.35 9.73
C GLY A 68 -10.04 11.06 8.46
N HIS A 69 -10.14 9.83 7.92
CA HIS A 69 -9.55 9.48 6.64
C HIS A 69 -10.36 10.12 5.51
N GLU A 70 -9.69 10.81 4.59
CA GLU A 70 -10.29 11.34 3.36
C GLU A 70 -10.48 10.19 2.38
N ILE A 71 -11.74 9.86 2.08
CA ILE A 71 -12.10 8.76 1.19
C ILE A 71 -11.74 9.13 -0.25
N THR A 72 -11.00 8.24 -0.91
CA THR A 72 -10.59 8.38 -2.30
C THR A 72 -11.27 7.35 -3.20
N ASP A 73 -11.29 7.57 -4.53
CA ASP A 73 -11.72 6.56 -5.51
C ASP A 73 -10.98 5.22 -5.32
N GLY A 74 -9.73 5.28 -4.89
CA GLY A 74 -8.92 4.09 -4.59
C GLY A 74 -9.48 3.28 -3.43
N ASP A 75 -9.94 3.94 -2.36
CA ASP A 75 -10.54 3.29 -1.19
C ASP A 75 -11.88 2.65 -1.55
N VAL A 76 -12.72 3.36 -2.34
CA VAL A 76 -14.01 2.85 -2.83
C VAL A 76 -13.81 1.61 -3.70
N ASN A 77 -12.95 1.68 -4.72
CA ASN A 77 -12.66 0.56 -5.60
C ASN A 77 -12.06 -0.63 -4.83
N TYR A 78 -11.24 -0.35 -3.84
CA TYR A 78 -10.65 -1.39 -3.02
C TYR A 78 -11.69 -2.06 -2.11
N ALA A 79 -12.58 -1.29 -1.44
CA ALA A 79 -13.69 -1.82 -0.67
C ALA A 79 -14.59 -2.74 -1.51
N LEU A 80 -14.88 -2.34 -2.75
CA LEU A 80 -15.65 -3.13 -3.72
C LEU A 80 -14.93 -4.43 -4.13
N SER A 81 -13.60 -4.44 -4.16
CA SER A 81 -12.79 -5.60 -4.56
C SER A 81 -12.75 -6.71 -3.52
N ILE A 82 -12.98 -6.38 -2.25
CA ILE A 82 -12.95 -7.34 -1.12
C ILE A 82 -14.19 -8.23 -1.17
N LYS A 83 -13.99 -9.50 -1.57
CA LYS A 83 -15.09 -10.47 -1.63
C LYS A 83 -15.32 -11.20 -0.31
N ASN A 84 -14.24 -11.65 0.32
CA ASN A 84 -14.26 -12.42 1.57
C ASN A 84 -13.28 -11.79 2.56
N PRO A 85 -13.70 -10.81 3.36
CA PRO A 85 -12.84 -10.20 4.35
C PRO A 85 -12.46 -11.21 5.44
N GLN A 86 -11.18 -11.21 5.84
CA GLN A 86 -10.69 -12.03 6.96
C GLN A 86 -10.94 -11.35 8.31
N SER A 87 -11.24 -10.07 8.31
CA SER A 87 -11.60 -9.26 9.47
C SER A 87 -12.89 -8.48 9.23
N GLU A 88 -13.47 -7.96 10.30
CA GLU A 88 -14.69 -7.16 10.25
C GLU A 88 -14.47 -5.83 9.50
N HIS A 89 -13.29 -5.22 9.70
CA HIS A 89 -12.93 -3.92 9.11
C HIS A 89 -11.52 -3.94 8.48
N PRO A 90 -11.34 -4.62 7.33
CA PRO A 90 -10.03 -4.77 6.71
C PRO A 90 -9.40 -3.44 6.24
N LEU A 91 -10.19 -2.47 5.80
CA LEU A 91 -9.66 -1.16 5.40
C LEU A 91 -9.16 -0.35 6.60
N VAL A 92 -9.87 -0.45 7.71
CA VAL A 92 -9.48 0.19 8.97
C VAL A 92 -8.16 -0.38 9.51
N GLU A 93 -7.99 -1.70 9.41
CA GLU A 93 -6.73 -2.35 9.80
C GLU A 93 -5.57 -1.91 8.92
N LEU A 94 -5.78 -1.75 7.62
CA LEU A 94 -4.78 -1.21 6.70
C LEU A 94 -4.42 0.23 7.05
N ASP A 95 -5.41 1.06 7.32
CA ASP A 95 -5.20 2.48 7.64
C ASP A 95 -4.40 2.68 8.93
N SER A 96 -4.58 1.81 9.90
CA SER A 96 -3.91 1.87 11.20
C SER A 96 -2.48 1.30 11.21
N ASP A 97 -2.10 0.48 10.21
CA ASP A 97 -0.79 -0.18 10.16
C ASP A 97 0.29 0.73 9.57
N VAL A 98 0.69 1.74 10.34
CA VAL A 98 1.79 2.63 9.94
C VAL A 98 3.14 1.97 10.19
N ILE A 99 3.92 1.76 9.12
CA ILE A 99 5.29 1.22 9.19
C ILE A 99 6.24 2.30 9.70
N CYS A 100 6.19 3.47 9.08
CA CYS A 100 7.00 4.65 9.42
C CYS A 100 6.37 5.91 8.83
N HIS A 101 7.01 7.05 9.06
CA HIS A 101 6.67 8.30 8.39
C HIS A 101 7.84 8.74 7.50
N THR A 102 7.51 9.33 6.37
CA THR A 102 8.49 10.01 5.52
C THR A 102 9.00 11.27 6.22
N VAL A 103 10.10 11.85 5.74
CA VAL A 103 10.61 13.16 6.24
C VAL A 103 9.61 14.30 6.09
N SER A 104 8.66 14.18 5.17
CA SER A 104 7.55 15.14 5.01
C SER A 104 6.37 14.86 5.95
N GLY A 105 6.48 13.89 6.85
CA GLY A 105 5.43 13.52 7.81
C GLY A 105 4.33 12.61 7.23
N LYS A 106 4.42 12.18 5.98
CA LYS A 106 3.43 11.28 5.38
C LYS A 106 3.59 9.86 5.92
N PRO A 107 2.51 9.19 6.37
CA PRO A 107 2.59 7.80 6.82
C PRO A 107 2.86 6.85 5.65
N VAL A 108 3.75 5.90 5.88
CA VAL A 108 4.00 4.76 5.01
C VAL A 108 3.27 3.56 5.59
N LYS A 109 2.25 3.08 4.89
CA LYS A 109 1.37 2.00 5.33
C LYS A 109 0.97 1.11 4.16
N PRO A 110 0.57 -0.16 4.40
CA PRO A 110 -0.03 -0.98 3.37
C PRO A 110 -1.31 -0.33 2.83
N LYS A 111 -1.53 -0.40 1.53
CA LYS A 111 -2.73 0.12 0.87
C LYS A 111 -3.67 -0.99 0.40
N THR A 112 -3.23 -2.24 0.46
CA THR A 112 -4.02 -3.41 0.06
C THR A 112 -3.78 -4.58 1.00
N ILE A 113 -4.72 -5.54 1.05
CA ILE A 113 -4.59 -6.76 1.88
C ILE A 113 -3.31 -7.51 1.51
N GLY A 114 -3.01 -7.67 0.22
CA GLY A 114 -1.77 -8.34 -0.21
C GLY A 114 -0.50 -7.61 0.24
N GLN A 115 -0.51 -6.28 0.29
CA GLN A 115 0.58 -5.50 0.87
C GLN A 115 0.65 -5.69 2.40
N LYS A 116 -0.48 -5.74 3.09
CA LYS A 116 -0.56 -6.03 4.54
C LYS A 116 0.01 -7.41 4.86
N GLU A 117 -0.41 -8.44 4.14
CA GLU A 117 0.11 -9.80 4.28
C GLU A 117 1.62 -9.86 4.04
N TYR A 118 2.12 -9.12 3.04
CA TYR A 118 3.54 -9.01 2.76
C TYR A 118 4.30 -8.35 3.90
N VAL A 119 3.83 -7.23 4.41
CA VAL A 119 4.40 -6.50 5.56
C VAL A 119 4.42 -7.38 6.80
N ASP A 120 3.31 -8.03 7.12
CA ASP A 120 3.19 -8.93 8.28
C ASP A 120 4.12 -10.15 8.14
N THR A 121 4.29 -10.65 6.91
CA THR A 121 5.20 -11.76 6.64
C THR A 121 6.65 -11.35 6.85
N ILE A 122 7.07 -10.18 6.38
CA ILE A 122 8.43 -9.66 6.62
C ILE A 122 8.70 -9.52 8.13
N ARG A 123 7.74 -8.99 8.89
CA ARG A 123 7.88 -8.81 10.33
C ARG A 123 8.01 -10.11 11.10
N LYS A 124 7.42 -11.20 10.60
CA LYS A 124 7.31 -12.49 11.32
C LYS A 124 8.28 -13.55 10.83
N ARG A 125 8.83 -13.43 9.62
CA ARG A 125 9.62 -14.48 8.97
C ARG A 125 11.04 -14.01 8.67
N MET A 126 11.99 -14.91 8.85
CA MET A 126 13.40 -14.68 8.55
C MET A 126 13.65 -14.47 7.05
N ILE A 127 12.92 -15.18 6.20
CA ILE A 127 13.03 -15.10 4.74
C ILE A 127 11.63 -14.90 4.17
N THR A 128 11.47 -13.89 3.32
CA THR A 128 10.21 -13.57 2.65
C THR A 128 10.44 -13.33 1.17
N PHE A 129 9.61 -13.93 0.33
CA PHE A 129 9.59 -13.72 -1.11
C PHE A 129 8.37 -12.88 -1.51
N GLY A 130 8.60 -11.70 -2.09
CA GLY A 130 7.55 -10.87 -2.63
C GLY A 130 7.40 -11.07 -4.14
N VAL A 131 6.36 -11.79 -4.58
CA VAL A 131 6.05 -12.05 -5.98
C VAL A 131 4.83 -11.26 -6.41
N GLY A 132 4.90 -10.62 -7.57
CA GLY A 132 3.77 -9.85 -8.11
C GLY A 132 4.18 -8.88 -9.21
N PRO A 133 3.22 -8.23 -9.90
CA PRO A 133 3.47 -7.28 -10.97
C PRO A 133 4.38 -6.11 -10.58
N ALA A 134 4.97 -5.44 -11.57
CA ALA A 134 5.71 -4.20 -11.34
C ALA A 134 4.79 -3.11 -10.76
N GLY A 135 5.35 -2.16 -10.01
CA GLY A 135 4.60 -1.03 -9.47
C GLY A 135 3.71 -1.33 -8.24
N THR A 136 3.66 -2.57 -7.75
CA THR A 136 2.83 -2.96 -6.58
C THR A 136 3.44 -2.63 -5.21
N GLY A 137 4.52 -1.86 -5.15
CA GLY A 137 5.13 -1.38 -3.90
C GLY A 137 6.01 -2.38 -3.14
N LYS A 138 6.28 -3.59 -3.69
CA LYS A 138 7.08 -4.63 -3.01
C LYS A 138 8.40 -4.12 -2.46
N THR A 139 9.23 -3.54 -3.33
CA THR A 139 10.54 -3.00 -2.95
C THR A 139 10.41 -1.85 -1.97
N TYR A 140 9.46 -0.94 -2.18
CA TYR A 140 9.25 0.21 -1.32
C TYR A 140 8.86 -0.19 0.11
N LEU A 141 7.93 -1.13 0.27
CA LEU A 141 7.50 -1.63 1.58
C LEU A 141 8.61 -2.41 2.30
N ALA A 142 9.37 -3.24 1.57
CA ALA A 142 10.53 -3.93 2.13
C ALA A 142 11.59 -2.93 2.62
N MET A 143 11.87 -1.88 1.83
CA MET A 143 12.78 -0.81 2.23
C MET A 143 12.26 -0.05 3.45
N ALA A 144 10.98 0.28 3.50
CA ALA A 144 10.38 0.97 4.64
C ALA A 144 10.56 0.18 5.94
N ILE A 145 10.28 -1.15 5.91
CA ILE A 145 10.48 -2.02 7.08
C ILE A 145 11.95 -2.12 7.44
N GLY A 146 12.83 -2.36 6.46
CA GLY A 146 14.27 -2.46 6.70
C GLY A 146 14.88 -1.19 7.28
N ILE A 147 14.48 -0.02 6.77
CA ILE A 147 14.91 1.29 7.29
C ILE A 147 14.39 1.50 8.71
N THR A 148 13.12 1.14 8.98
CA THR A 148 12.54 1.25 10.32
C THR A 148 13.29 0.39 11.33
N ALA A 149 13.55 -0.87 11.00
CA ALA A 149 14.34 -1.78 11.84
C ALA A 149 15.76 -1.24 12.10
N PHE A 150 16.39 -0.64 11.07
CA PHE A 150 17.70 -0.03 11.22
C PHE A 150 17.67 1.25 12.09
N MET A 151 16.64 2.08 11.92
CA MET A 151 16.48 3.30 12.73
C MET A 151 16.22 2.99 14.20
N HIS A 152 15.54 1.88 14.50
CA HIS A 152 15.29 1.38 15.84
C HIS A 152 16.43 0.50 16.40
N GLU A 153 17.56 0.39 15.67
CA GLU A 153 18.73 -0.39 16.09
C GLU A 153 18.43 -1.90 16.25
N GLU A 154 17.35 -2.40 15.63
CA GLU A 154 17.01 -3.83 15.59
C GLU A 154 17.98 -4.62 14.69
N VAL A 155 18.57 -3.92 13.70
CA VAL A 155 19.60 -4.46 12.80
C VAL A 155 20.77 -3.49 12.69
N GLU A 156 21.98 -4.03 12.56
CA GLU A 156 23.21 -3.23 12.47
C GLU A 156 23.42 -2.62 11.09
N ARG A 157 22.89 -3.25 10.05
CA ARG A 157 23.08 -2.85 8.64
C ARG A 157 21.98 -3.34 7.73
N ILE A 158 21.79 -2.67 6.60
CA ILE A 158 20.93 -3.10 5.51
C ILE A 158 21.84 -3.49 4.34
N ILE A 159 21.69 -4.71 3.81
CA ILE A 159 22.40 -5.19 2.64
C ILE A 159 21.42 -5.27 1.47
N LEU A 160 21.69 -4.52 0.41
CA LEU A 160 20.90 -4.53 -0.81
C LEU A 160 21.65 -5.30 -1.88
N THR A 161 20.99 -6.31 -2.45
CA THR A 161 21.55 -7.12 -3.52
C THR A 161 20.62 -7.11 -4.72
N ARG A 162 21.20 -7.04 -5.92
CA ARG A 162 20.45 -7.19 -7.15
C ARG A 162 21.35 -7.89 -8.18
N PRO A 163 20.82 -8.83 -8.99
CA PRO A 163 21.56 -9.38 -10.11
C PRO A 163 22.03 -8.26 -11.05
N ALA A 164 23.30 -8.31 -11.45
CA ALA A 164 23.86 -7.31 -12.37
C ALA A 164 23.28 -7.43 -13.79
N ILE A 165 22.71 -8.60 -14.10
CA ILE A 165 22.16 -8.91 -15.42
C ILE A 165 20.73 -9.43 -15.20
N GLU A 166 19.74 -8.81 -15.84
CA GLU A 166 18.42 -9.39 -15.91
C GLU A 166 18.42 -10.63 -16.84
N ALA A 167 17.57 -11.63 -16.50
CA ALA A 167 17.50 -12.86 -17.29
C ALA A 167 17.08 -12.54 -18.73
N GLY A 168 18.00 -12.70 -19.69
CA GLY A 168 17.79 -12.42 -21.11
C GLY A 168 18.48 -11.14 -21.64
N GLU A 169 19.02 -10.28 -20.80
CA GLU A 169 19.78 -9.10 -21.25
C GLU A 169 21.29 -9.37 -21.27
N LYS A 170 21.96 -8.89 -22.33
CA LYS A 170 23.42 -8.90 -22.41
C LYS A 170 23.96 -7.58 -21.82
N LEU A 171 24.93 -7.66 -20.92
CA LEU A 171 25.61 -6.51 -20.28
C LEU A 171 26.11 -5.42 -21.29
N GLY A 172 26.14 -5.70 -22.58
CA GLY A 172 26.59 -4.80 -23.63
C GLY A 172 25.59 -3.75 -24.11
N PHE A 173 24.34 -3.78 -23.62
CA PHE A 173 23.27 -2.93 -24.17
C PHE A 173 23.24 -1.49 -23.61
N LEU A 174 23.80 -1.25 -22.42
CA LEU A 174 23.89 0.10 -21.84
C LEU A 174 25.32 0.67 -22.05
N PRO A 175 25.47 1.88 -22.57
CA PRO A 175 26.76 2.55 -22.67
C PRO A 175 27.22 2.99 -21.26
N GLY A 176 28.54 2.87 -21.01
CA GLY A 176 29.15 3.30 -19.74
C GLY A 176 29.90 2.19 -19.01
N ASP A 177 30.57 2.56 -17.94
CA ASP A 177 31.20 1.61 -17.02
C ASP A 177 30.15 0.80 -16.23
N LEU A 178 30.59 -0.19 -15.49
CA LEU A 178 29.72 -1.09 -14.76
C LEU A 178 28.83 -0.33 -13.76
N GLN A 179 29.37 0.70 -13.14
CA GLN A 179 28.67 1.50 -12.13
C GLN A 179 27.53 2.32 -12.77
N ALA A 180 27.77 2.95 -13.91
CA ALA A 180 26.77 3.70 -14.67
C ALA A 180 25.62 2.81 -15.18
N LYS A 181 25.90 1.53 -15.45
CA LYS A 181 24.89 0.55 -15.89
C LYS A 181 23.95 0.11 -14.78
N ILE A 182 24.39 0.18 -13.55
CA ILE A 182 23.67 -0.32 -12.37
C ILE A 182 22.90 0.79 -11.66
N ASP A 183 23.35 2.01 -11.75
CA ASP A 183 22.77 3.19 -11.10
C ASP A 183 21.24 3.32 -11.31
N PRO A 184 20.66 3.11 -12.51
CA PRO A 184 19.22 3.16 -12.74
C PRO A 184 18.44 2.14 -11.90
N TYR A 185 19.05 1.01 -11.58
CA TYR A 185 18.40 -0.05 -10.79
C TYR A 185 18.44 0.20 -9.29
N LEU A 186 19.41 1.00 -8.83
CA LEU A 186 19.54 1.40 -7.42
C LEU A 186 18.71 2.63 -7.10
N ARG A 187 18.38 3.44 -8.08
CA ARG A 187 17.67 4.70 -7.89
C ARG A 187 16.39 4.57 -7.07
N PRO A 188 15.49 3.58 -7.32
CA PRO A 188 14.28 3.41 -6.49
C PRO A 188 14.57 3.08 -5.02
N LEU A 189 15.72 2.46 -4.74
CA LEU A 189 16.14 2.15 -3.37
C LEU A 189 16.66 3.40 -2.67
N TYR A 190 17.47 4.21 -3.35
CA TYR A 190 17.92 5.50 -2.82
C TYR A 190 16.78 6.48 -2.63
N ASP A 191 15.82 6.52 -3.57
CA ASP A 191 14.65 7.37 -3.46
C ASP A 191 13.84 7.02 -2.21
N ALA A 192 13.63 5.74 -1.90
CA ALA A 192 12.97 5.29 -0.68
C ALA A 192 13.77 5.68 0.57
N LEU A 193 15.11 5.51 0.56
CA LEU A 193 15.99 5.91 1.67
C LEU A 193 15.89 7.41 1.94
N TYR A 194 16.03 8.25 0.91
CA TYR A 194 15.95 9.70 1.07
C TYR A 194 14.56 10.16 1.51
N GLN A 195 13.51 9.52 1.01
CA GLN A 195 12.15 9.85 1.36
C GLN A 195 11.81 9.53 2.81
N ILE A 196 12.36 8.43 3.36
CA ILE A 196 12.06 7.95 4.72
C ILE A 196 13.03 8.52 5.74
N MET A 197 14.33 8.48 5.47
CA MET A 197 15.36 8.92 6.44
C MET A 197 15.76 10.37 6.30
N GLY A 198 15.66 10.94 5.11
CA GLY A 198 16.23 12.23 4.75
C GLY A 198 17.72 12.19 4.42
N ALA A 199 18.16 13.17 3.63
CA ALA A 199 19.54 13.23 3.15
C ALA A 199 20.56 13.40 4.29
N GLU A 200 20.27 14.23 5.30
CA GLU A 200 21.18 14.47 6.42
C GLU A 200 21.40 13.22 7.27
N THR A 201 20.32 12.51 7.62
CA THR A 201 20.41 11.28 8.41
C THR A 201 21.13 10.18 7.66
N PHE A 202 20.85 10.07 6.35
CA PHE A 202 21.54 9.15 5.46
C PHE A 202 23.05 9.40 5.43
N GLN A 203 23.49 10.65 5.29
CA GLN A 203 24.93 11.02 5.29
C GLN A 203 25.58 10.82 6.66
N ARG A 204 24.89 11.20 7.75
CA ARG A 204 25.44 11.17 9.11
C ARG A 204 25.65 9.77 9.65
N LYS A 205 24.73 8.85 9.40
CA LYS A 205 24.81 7.46 9.91
C LYS A 205 25.79 6.59 9.16
N HIS A 206 26.66 7.17 8.30
CA HIS A 206 27.62 6.42 7.50
C HIS A 206 27.01 5.10 7.01
N PHE A 207 25.99 5.22 6.22
CA PHE A 207 25.30 4.11 5.58
C PHE A 207 26.21 3.32 4.63
N LEU A 208 27.51 3.48 4.83
CA LEU A 208 28.62 2.98 4.03
C LEU A 208 28.91 1.49 4.19
N HIS A 209 28.04 0.74 4.83
CA HIS A 209 28.06 -0.69 4.63
C HIS A 209 26.96 -1.14 3.64
N PHE A 210 26.70 -0.34 2.63
CA PHE A 210 26.15 -0.83 1.39
C PHE A 210 27.17 -1.77 0.78
N ILE A 211 27.20 -3.02 1.22
CA ILE A 211 28.01 -4.05 0.55
C ILE A 211 27.31 -4.35 -0.76
N TRP A 212 27.73 -3.63 -1.77
CA TRP A 212 27.41 -3.93 -3.15
C TRP A 212 28.07 -5.26 -3.51
N ARG A 213 27.37 -6.36 -3.39
CA ARG A 213 27.82 -7.65 -3.93
C ARG A 213 27.04 -7.89 -5.21
N MET A 214 27.74 -7.74 -6.33
CA MET A 214 27.27 -8.25 -7.61
C MET A 214 27.25 -9.78 -7.50
N LEU A 215 26.06 -10.36 -7.40
CA LEU A 215 25.90 -11.79 -7.59
C LEU A 215 26.01 -12.08 -9.08
N THR A 216 27.14 -12.60 -9.50
CA THR A 216 27.27 -13.18 -10.84
C THR A 216 26.55 -14.53 -10.85
N ARG A 217 26.15 -14.99 -12.05
CA ARG A 217 25.41 -16.24 -12.22
C ARG A 217 26.14 -17.47 -11.62
N GLU A 218 27.46 -17.38 -11.49
CA GLU A 218 28.33 -18.44 -10.94
C GLU A 218 28.30 -18.48 -9.40
N GLU A 219 28.01 -17.38 -8.71
CA GLU A 219 27.95 -17.32 -7.25
C GLU A 219 26.59 -17.74 -6.67
N VAL A 220 25.56 -17.93 -7.50
CA VAL A 220 24.22 -18.38 -7.09
C VAL A 220 24.10 -19.91 -7.02
N LEU A 221 25.11 -20.64 -7.48
CA LEU A 221 25.12 -22.11 -7.59
C LEU A 221 25.87 -22.85 -6.45
N TYR A 222 26.23 -22.14 -5.36
CA TYR A 222 26.84 -22.76 -4.17
C TYR A 222 26.01 -22.50 -2.91
#